data_d2aebe640c94b883df00d750408c38ad
#
_entry.id   d2aebe640c94b883df00d750408c38ad
#
_cell.length_a   1.000
_cell.length_b   1.000
_cell.length_c   1.000
_cell.angle_alpha   90.00
_cell.angle_beta   90.00
_cell.angle_gamma   90.00
#
_symmetry.space_group_name_H-M   'P 1'
#
loop_
_entity.id
_entity.type
_entity.pdbx_description
1 polymer ?
#
loop_
_entity_poly.entity_id
_entity_poly.type
_entity_poly.pdbx_seq_one_letter_code
_entity_poly.pdbx_strand_id
1 'polypeptide(L)'
;MKKICIIGNSHIGCIKKGIDFHKDIHPSDLTIDMFGSRGDTLKCLQFSEGKLFPDIKEVRDMMSITSGGKKEIDLAIYNAFVLIGLRFHIPRIDNRLSEKVHKSCLIDLFNNSLAKEVCDLIRLGSSSPIWILPSPLNIYEDGLDTTHIAPANKHIKKLTSIYKNEDISFSLQPEETIEKGCFTARSFDVGLKKGYFGEPHLGIDYGEKYSKHAIFGKVYNAL
;
A
#
# COMPACT_ATOMS: atom_id res chain seq x y z
N MET A 1 -14.82 9.80 16.29
CA MET A 1 -13.81 10.26 15.30
C MET A 1 -13.03 9.04 14.87
N LYS A 2 -13.01 8.74 13.57
CA LYS A 2 -12.29 7.59 13.00
C LYS A 2 -10.82 7.92 12.87
N LYS A 3 -9.93 6.97 13.12
CA LYS A 3 -8.49 7.19 13.01
C LYS A 3 -7.81 6.07 12.23
N ILE A 4 -7.13 6.42 11.15
CA ILE A 4 -6.43 5.48 10.26
C ILE A 4 -4.92 5.67 10.42
N CYS A 5 -4.20 4.57 10.57
CA CYS A 5 -2.73 4.51 10.50
C CYS A 5 -2.30 4.06 9.12
N ILE A 6 -1.53 4.87 8.42
CA ILE A 6 -0.90 4.50 7.14
C ILE A 6 0.58 4.24 7.39
N ILE A 7 1.05 3.05 7.05
CA ILE A 7 2.46 2.64 7.15
C ILE A 7 2.94 2.29 5.73
N GLY A 8 4.06 2.85 5.30
CA GLY A 8 4.53 2.54 3.95
C GLY A 8 5.92 3.04 3.62
N ASN A 9 6.38 2.67 2.43
CA ASN A 9 7.63 3.13 1.86
C ASN A 9 7.47 4.51 1.18
N SER A 10 8.37 4.88 0.29
CA SER A 10 8.36 6.18 -0.42
C SER A 10 7.06 6.46 -1.20
N HIS A 11 6.27 5.42 -1.53
CA HIS A 11 4.99 5.59 -2.24
C HIS A 11 3.93 6.35 -1.42
N ILE A 12 4.04 6.40 -0.09
CA ILE A 12 3.12 7.23 0.70
C ILE A 12 3.27 8.73 0.43
N GLY A 13 4.42 9.16 -0.10
CA GLY A 13 4.69 10.57 -0.36
C GLY A 13 3.75 11.19 -1.39
N CYS A 14 3.41 10.47 -2.47
CA CYS A 14 2.43 10.95 -3.46
C CYS A 14 1.01 10.96 -2.88
N ILE A 15 0.67 9.95 -2.08
CA ILE A 15 -0.64 9.84 -1.42
C ILE A 15 -0.82 10.97 -0.40
N LYS A 16 0.19 11.24 0.43
CA LYS A 16 0.17 12.36 1.36
C LYS A 16 -0.04 13.70 0.64
N LYS A 17 0.72 13.94 -0.43
CA LYS A 17 0.55 15.15 -1.25
C LYS A 17 -0.85 15.24 -1.86
N GLY A 18 -1.40 14.12 -2.34
CA GLY A 18 -2.76 14.07 -2.86
C GLY A 18 -3.80 14.44 -1.80
N ILE A 19 -3.69 13.90 -0.58
CA ILE A 19 -4.57 14.23 0.54
C ILE A 19 -4.41 15.69 0.97
N ASP A 20 -3.18 16.18 1.13
CA ASP A 20 -2.89 17.54 1.56
C ASP A 20 -3.37 18.59 0.54
N PHE A 21 -3.29 18.28 -0.75
CA PHE A 21 -3.73 19.15 -1.84
C PHE A 21 -5.26 19.24 -1.95
N HIS A 22 -5.96 18.12 -1.70
CA HIS A 22 -7.42 18.01 -1.81
C HIS A 22 -8.08 17.90 -0.43
N LYS A 23 -7.85 18.88 0.44
CA LYS A 23 -8.40 18.89 1.81
C LYS A 23 -9.93 18.89 1.85
N ASP A 24 -10.57 19.38 0.83
CA ASP A 24 -12.03 19.42 0.65
C ASP A 24 -12.68 18.05 0.55
N ILE A 25 -11.93 17.01 0.15
CA ILE A 25 -12.42 15.64 0.07
C ILE A 25 -12.18 14.84 1.37
N HIS A 26 -11.49 15.43 2.33
CA HIS A 26 -11.17 14.76 3.58
C HIS A 26 -12.41 14.75 4.52
N PRO A 27 -12.92 13.57 4.93
CA PRO A 27 -14.02 13.51 5.87
C PRO A 27 -13.68 14.23 7.19
N SER A 28 -14.60 15.07 7.69
CA SER A 28 -14.36 15.89 8.89
C SER A 28 -14.18 15.10 10.17
N ASP A 29 -14.69 13.87 10.20
CA ASP A 29 -14.59 12.94 11.35
C ASP A 29 -13.41 11.97 11.24
N LEU A 30 -12.53 12.13 10.22
CA LEU A 30 -11.38 11.26 9.98
C LEU A 30 -10.06 11.94 10.35
N THR A 31 -9.20 11.21 11.05
CA THR A 31 -7.80 11.56 11.26
C THR A 31 -6.90 10.50 10.62
N ILE A 32 -5.86 10.92 9.93
CA ILE A 32 -4.89 10.04 9.28
C ILE A 32 -3.50 10.35 9.80
N ASP A 33 -2.85 9.34 10.39
CA ASP A 33 -1.42 9.40 10.71
C ASP A 33 -0.64 8.59 9.66
N MET A 34 0.44 9.16 9.15
CA MET A 34 1.28 8.51 8.12
C MET A 34 2.68 8.27 8.65
N PHE A 35 3.13 7.02 8.61
CA PHE A 35 4.46 6.61 9.04
C PHE A 35 5.22 6.03 7.86
N GLY A 36 6.17 6.79 7.33
CA GLY A 36 6.90 6.41 6.14
C GLY A 36 8.40 6.34 6.34
N SER A 37 9.04 5.43 5.61
CA SER A 37 10.48 5.39 5.47
C SER A 37 10.88 4.94 4.06
N ARG A 38 12.17 4.92 3.75
CA ARG A 38 12.65 4.60 2.39
C ARG A 38 12.82 3.10 2.20
N GLY A 39 12.50 2.61 1.01
CA GLY A 39 12.74 1.23 0.61
C GLY A 39 12.15 0.21 1.59
N ASP A 40 13.00 -0.65 2.12
CA ASP A 40 12.66 -1.72 3.07
C ASP A 40 13.11 -1.44 4.51
N THR A 41 13.46 -0.19 4.83
CA THR A 41 13.99 0.15 6.15
C THR A 41 13.00 -0.08 7.29
N LEU A 42 11.69 -0.15 7.00
CA LEU A 42 10.66 -0.50 7.99
C LEU A 42 10.74 -1.97 8.48
N LYS A 43 11.62 -2.81 7.94
CA LYS A 43 11.94 -4.14 8.49
C LYS A 43 12.56 -4.07 9.90
N CYS A 44 13.03 -2.90 10.32
CA CYS A 44 13.54 -2.67 11.67
C CYS A 44 12.43 -2.36 12.70
N LEU A 45 11.15 -2.40 12.30
CA LEU A 45 10.05 -2.24 13.24
C LEU A 45 10.03 -3.38 14.24
N GLN A 46 9.85 -3.03 15.51
CA GLN A 46 9.69 -3.95 16.62
C GLN A 46 8.38 -3.66 17.35
N PHE A 47 7.88 -4.66 18.05
CA PHE A 47 6.69 -4.54 18.88
C PHE A 47 7.06 -4.62 20.37
N SER A 48 6.59 -3.69 21.17
CA SER A 48 6.62 -3.74 22.63
C SER A 48 5.48 -2.92 23.21
N GLU A 49 4.87 -3.42 24.27
CA GLU A 49 3.85 -2.71 25.08
C GLU A 49 2.71 -2.09 24.23
N GLY A 50 2.23 -2.81 23.22
CA GLY A 50 1.14 -2.34 22.34
C GLY A 50 1.54 -1.33 21.29
N LYS A 51 2.84 -1.09 21.10
CA LYS A 51 3.38 -0.12 20.16
C LYS A 51 4.34 -0.73 19.16
N LEU A 52 4.38 -0.14 17.95
CA LEU A 52 5.46 -0.38 16.99
C LEU A 52 6.44 0.79 17.01
N PHE A 53 7.71 0.47 17.02
CA PHE A 53 8.79 1.47 16.96
C PHE A 53 9.98 0.91 16.17
N PRO A 54 10.71 1.76 15.44
CA PRO A 54 11.94 1.35 14.79
C PRO A 54 13.10 1.37 15.78
N ASP A 55 13.96 0.36 15.74
CA ASP A 55 15.20 0.32 16.53
C ASP A 55 16.31 1.22 15.93
N ILE A 56 16.18 1.58 14.65
CA ILE A 56 17.12 2.42 13.91
C ILE A 56 16.70 3.89 14.01
N LYS A 57 17.61 4.75 14.47
CA LYS A 57 17.35 6.18 14.69
C LYS A 57 16.91 6.91 13.40
N GLU A 58 17.56 6.65 12.28
CA GLU A 58 17.27 7.27 10.99
C GLU A 58 15.85 6.98 10.53
N VAL A 59 15.36 5.75 10.76
CA VAL A 59 13.98 5.34 10.45
C VAL A 59 13.00 6.05 11.39
N ARG A 60 13.35 6.17 12.67
CA ARG A 60 12.55 6.91 13.67
C ARG A 60 12.40 8.37 13.30
N ASP A 61 13.46 8.99 12.83
CA ASP A 61 13.45 10.39 12.40
C ASP A 61 12.59 10.57 11.14
N MET A 62 12.68 9.65 10.17
CA MET A 62 11.83 9.65 8.98
C MET A 62 10.35 9.45 9.33
N MET A 63 10.02 8.51 10.21
CA MET A 63 8.65 8.32 10.70
C MET A 63 8.13 9.56 11.41
N SER A 64 8.96 10.23 12.22
CA SER A 64 8.61 11.48 12.89
C SER A 64 8.27 12.60 11.90
N ILE A 65 9.03 12.74 10.82
CA ILE A 65 8.76 13.73 9.77
C ILE A 65 7.42 13.45 9.08
N THR A 66 7.17 12.21 8.72
CA THR A 66 5.98 11.85 7.94
C THR A 66 4.70 11.86 8.77
N SER A 67 4.78 11.61 10.07
CA SER A 67 3.65 11.55 11.00
C SER A 67 3.35 12.86 11.76
N GLY A 68 4.14 13.91 11.53
CA GLY A 68 3.99 15.16 12.26
C GLY A 68 4.52 15.09 13.71
N GLY A 69 5.63 14.39 13.93
CA GLY A 69 6.35 14.35 15.21
C GLY A 69 6.29 13.02 15.97
N LYS A 70 5.48 12.06 15.53
CA LYS A 70 5.35 10.76 16.22
C LYS A 70 6.51 9.84 15.85
N LYS A 71 7.12 9.23 16.85
CA LYS A 71 8.28 8.33 16.70
C LYS A 71 7.93 6.84 16.87
N GLU A 72 6.72 6.56 17.29
CA GLU A 72 6.16 5.23 17.52
C GLU A 72 4.69 5.20 17.09
N ILE A 73 4.15 4.00 16.89
CA ILE A 73 2.77 3.76 16.49
C ILE A 73 2.08 3.05 17.65
N ASP A 74 1.22 3.75 18.36
CA ASP A 74 0.35 3.15 19.37
C ASP A 74 -0.80 2.42 18.67
N LEU A 75 -0.80 1.08 18.72
CA LEU A 75 -1.75 0.27 17.97
C LEU A 75 -3.19 0.38 18.47
N ALA A 76 -3.39 0.75 19.75
CA ALA A 76 -4.71 0.79 20.38
C ALA A 76 -5.58 1.96 19.90
N ILE A 77 -4.97 3.01 19.34
CA ILE A 77 -5.71 4.24 19.01
C ILE A 77 -6.27 4.25 17.57
N TYR A 78 -5.97 3.24 16.75
CA TYR A 78 -6.36 3.21 15.34
C TYR A 78 -7.52 2.25 15.09
N ASN A 79 -8.50 2.73 14.30
CA ASN A 79 -9.64 1.95 13.85
C ASN A 79 -9.32 1.08 12.63
N ALA A 80 -8.30 1.45 11.86
CA ALA A 80 -7.79 0.64 10.76
C ALA A 80 -6.32 0.93 10.48
N PHE A 81 -5.65 -0.04 9.86
CA PHE A 81 -4.30 0.08 9.35
C PHE A 81 -4.28 -0.04 7.82
N VAL A 82 -3.46 0.77 7.17
CA VAL A 82 -3.25 0.72 5.72
C VAL A 82 -1.77 0.57 5.45
N LEU A 83 -1.37 -0.53 4.84
CA LEU A 83 0.01 -0.81 4.48
C LEU A 83 0.23 -0.54 2.99
N ILE A 84 1.19 0.32 2.64
CA ILE A 84 1.38 0.77 1.26
C ILE A 84 2.78 0.41 0.77
N GLY A 85 2.83 -0.34 -0.31
CA GLY A 85 4.07 -0.82 -0.91
C GLY A 85 4.68 -1.96 -0.11
N LEU A 86 5.65 -1.68 0.75
CA LEU A 86 6.28 -2.61 1.69
C LEU A 86 6.76 -3.92 1.03
N ARG A 87 7.48 -3.80 -0.10
CA ARG A 87 7.97 -4.95 -0.90
C ARG A 87 6.87 -5.90 -1.36
N PHE A 88 5.65 -5.43 -1.41
CA PHE A 88 4.55 -6.19 -1.95
C PHE A 88 4.16 -5.66 -3.32
N HIS A 89 4.56 -6.39 -4.36
CA HIS A 89 4.29 -6.08 -5.76
C HIS A 89 3.35 -7.14 -6.34
N ILE A 90 2.33 -6.71 -7.07
CA ILE A 90 1.48 -7.66 -7.80
C ILE A 90 2.26 -8.22 -8.98
N PRO A 91 2.49 -9.54 -9.04
CA PRO A 91 3.27 -10.17 -10.10
C PRO A 91 2.49 -10.24 -11.40
N ARG A 92 3.23 -10.31 -12.50
CA ARG A 92 2.68 -10.68 -13.80
C ARG A 92 2.61 -12.20 -13.89
N ILE A 93 1.48 -12.76 -13.52
CA ILE A 93 1.26 -14.23 -13.54
C ILE A 93 0.60 -14.61 -14.87
N ASP A 94 1.16 -15.64 -15.50
CA ASP A 94 0.57 -16.23 -16.72
C ASP A 94 -0.82 -16.79 -16.41
N ASN A 95 -1.84 -16.38 -17.19
CA ASN A 95 -3.23 -16.79 -17.01
C ASN A 95 -3.50 -18.24 -17.39
N ARG A 96 -2.53 -18.93 -18.03
CA ARG A 96 -2.58 -20.36 -18.38
C ARG A 96 -2.18 -21.26 -17.22
N LEU A 97 -1.61 -20.73 -16.14
CA LEU A 97 -1.28 -21.51 -14.95
C LEU A 97 -2.56 -22.05 -14.29
N SER A 98 -2.46 -23.26 -13.75
CA SER A 98 -3.57 -23.85 -12.99
C SER A 98 -3.94 -22.96 -11.78
N GLU A 99 -5.20 -23.03 -11.40
CA GLU A 99 -5.73 -22.26 -10.25
C GLU A 99 -4.94 -22.52 -8.95
N LYS A 100 -4.51 -23.76 -8.75
CA LYS A 100 -3.72 -24.18 -7.58
C LYS A 100 -2.34 -23.51 -7.57
N VAL A 101 -1.65 -23.55 -8.71
CA VAL A 101 -0.32 -22.89 -8.84
C VAL A 101 -0.44 -21.40 -8.66
N HIS A 102 -1.43 -20.79 -9.32
CA HIS A 102 -1.69 -19.36 -9.18
C HIS A 102 -1.93 -18.94 -7.71
N LYS A 103 -2.76 -19.73 -6.98
CA LYS A 103 -3.01 -19.51 -5.55
C LYS A 103 -1.73 -19.59 -4.73
N SER A 104 -0.91 -20.63 -4.95
CA SER A 104 0.35 -20.79 -4.21
C SER A 104 1.31 -19.63 -4.47
N CYS A 105 1.49 -19.20 -5.73
CA CYS A 105 2.34 -18.04 -6.06
C CYS A 105 1.90 -16.77 -5.32
N LEU A 106 0.60 -16.50 -5.20
CA LEU A 106 0.11 -15.32 -4.49
C LEU A 106 0.33 -15.40 -2.99
N ILE A 107 0.14 -16.59 -2.39
CA ILE A 107 0.40 -16.84 -0.97
C ILE A 107 1.88 -16.63 -0.67
N ASP A 108 2.75 -17.27 -1.43
CA ASP A 108 4.19 -17.19 -1.24
C ASP A 108 4.70 -15.75 -1.38
N LEU A 109 4.17 -15.03 -2.38
CA LEU A 109 4.51 -13.63 -2.61
C LEU A 109 4.16 -12.75 -1.41
N PHE A 110 2.95 -12.87 -0.88
CA PHE A 110 2.53 -12.06 0.26
C PHE A 110 3.26 -12.47 1.53
N ASN A 111 3.38 -13.76 1.82
CA ASN A 111 4.04 -14.27 3.02
C ASN A 111 5.53 -13.90 3.10
N ASN A 112 6.20 -13.69 1.96
CA ASN A 112 7.59 -13.26 1.90
C ASN A 112 7.75 -11.73 1.73
N SER A 113 6.69 -10.97 1.92
CA SER A 113 6.72 -9.50 1.81
C SER A 113 6.89 -8.82 3.16
N LEU A 114 7.52 -7.65 3.18
CA LEU A 114 7.54 -6.79 4.37
C LEU A 114 6.13 -6.40 4.83
N ALA A 115 5.16 -6.34 3.91
CA ALA A 115 3.77 -6.07 4.26
C ALA A 115 3.22 -7.16 5.20
N LYS A 116 3.53 -8.44 4.97
CA LYS A 116 3.11 -9.53 5.89
C LYS A 116 3.82 -9.43 7.23
N GLU A 117 5.13 -9.16 7.24
CA GLU A 117 5.87 -8.98 8.49
C GLU A 117 5.26 -7.86 9.36
N VAL A 118 4.91 -6.72 8.74
CA VAL A 118 4.26 -5.60 9.46
C VAL A 118 2.83 -5.96 9.89
N CYS A 119 2.07 -6.73 9.09
CA CYS A 119 0.77 -7.27 9.52
C CYS A 119 0.90 -8.09 10.80
N ASP A 120 1.89 -8.99 10.84
CA ASP A 120 2.09 -9.87 11.99
C ASP A 120 2.44 -9.06 13.25
N LEU A 121 3.28 -8.04 13.11
CA LEU A 121 3.57 -7.13 14.22
C LEU A 121 2.32 -6.36 14.70
N ILE A 122 1.47 -5.87 13.80
CA ILE A 122 0.20 -5.21 14.16
C ILE A 122 -0.70 -6.18 14.91
N ARG A 123 -0.81 -7.43 14.48
CA ARG A 123 -1.65 -8.46 15.13
C ARG A 123 -1.22 -8.82 16.55
N LEU A 124 0.01 -8.53 16.94
CA LEU A 124 0.44 -8.69 18.33
C LEU A 124 -0.27 -7.72 19.30
N GLY A 125 -0.75 -6.58 18.83
CA GLY A 125 -1.35 -5.54 19.67
C GLY A 125 -2.70 -4.99 19.19
N SER A 126 -3.24 -5.42 18.03
CA SER A 126 -4.49 -4.91 17.49
C SER A 126 -5.24 -5.93 16.64
N SER A 127 -6.56 -5.98 16.82
CA SER A 127 -7.51 -6.71 15.97
C SER A 127 -8.15 -5.84 14.89
N SER A 128 -7.82 -4.56 14.80
CA SER A 128 -8.39 -3.64 13.80
C SER A 128 -8.10 -4.11 12.36
N PRO A 129 -9.01 -3.87 11.40
CA PRO A 129 -8.84 -4.31 10.02
C PRO A 129 -7.57 -3.74 9.39
N ILE A 130 -6.91 -4.57 8.57
CA ILE A 130 -5.69 -4.19 7.83
C ILE A 130 -5.99 -4.18 6.34
N TRP A 131 -5.63 -3.10 5.68
CA TRP A 131 -5.72 -2.94 4.24
C TRP A 131 -4.33 -2.93 3.62
N ILE A 132 -4.09 -3.81 2.65
CA ILE A 132 -2.83 -3.91 1.92
C ILE A 132 -3.00 -3.26 0.55
N LEU A 133 -2.21 -2.25 0.32
CA LEU A 133 -2.11 -1.53 -0.93
C LEU A 133 -0.73 -1.85 -1.53
N PRO A 134 -0.66 -2.70 -2.56
CA PRO A 134 0.61 -3.05 -3.18
C PRO A 134 1.36 -1.82 -3.69
N SER A 135 2.65 -1.98 -3.94
CA SER A 135 3.38 -1.00 -4.75
C SER A 135 2.65 -0.77 -6.07
N PRO A 136 2.71 0.43 -6.65
CA PRO A 136 2.14 0.69 -7.96
C PRO A 136 2.60 -0.38 -8.96
N LEU A 137 1.72 -0.73 -9.88
CA LEU A 137 2.07 -1.61 -10.99
C LEU A 137 3.20 -0.99 -11.82
N ASN A 138 4.03 -1.81 -12.44
CA ASN A 138 5.05 -1.33 -13.37
C ASN A 138 4.42 -0.47 -14.47
N ILE A 139 5.17 0.48 -14.99
CA ILE A 139 4.71 1.29 -16.13
C ILE A 139 4.62 0.41 -17.37
N TYR A 140 3.59 0.65 -18.19
CA TYR A 140 3.45 -0.04 -19.48
C TYR A 140 4.56 0.41 -20.46
N GLU A 141 5.18 -0.56 -21.09
CA GLU A 141 6.16 -0.35 -22.17
C GLU A 141 5.53 -0.78 -23.50
N ASP A 142 5.61 0.09 -24.50
CA ASP A 142 5.04 -0.16 -25.82
C ASP A 142 5.63 -1.44 -26.45
N GLY A 143 4.77 -2.23 -27.07
CA GLY A 143 5.15 -3.47 -27.73
C GLY A 143 5.23 -4.70 -26.84
N LEU A 144 4.96 -4.58 -25.54
CA LEU A 144 4.92 -5.74 -24.65
C LEU A 144 3.66 -6.58 -24.93
N ASP A 145 3.84 -7.87 -25.22
CA ASP A 145 2.72 -8.83 -25.32
C ASP A 145 2.13 -9.09 -23.92
N THR A 146 0.89 -8.70 -23.75
CA THR A 146 0.14 -8.86 -22.50
C THR A 146 -0.96 -9.92 -22.57
N THR A 147 -1.11 -10.62 -23.69
CA THR A 147 -2.24 -11.55 -23.95
C THR A 147 -2.32 -12.69 -22.94
N HIS A 148 -1.20 -13.10 -22.38
CA HIS A 148 -1.10 -14.19 -21.41
C HIS A 148 -0.96 -13.72 -19.96
N ILE A 149 -1.01 -12.41 -19.69
CA ILE A 149 -0.87 -11.90 -18.34
C ILE A 149 -2.25 -11.78 -17.69
N ALA A 150 -2.42 -12.38 -16.52
CA ALA A 150 -3.66 -12.25 -15.77
C ALA A 150 -3.83 -10.81 -15.25
N PRO A 151 -5.04 -10.22 -15.33
CA PRO A 151 -5.31 -8.89 -14.78
C PRO A 151 -5.00 -8.80 -13.29
N ALA A 152 -4.38 -7.69 -12.86
CA ALA A 152 -3.97 -7.49 -11.48
C ALA A 152 -5.13 -7.53 -10.47
N ASN A 153 -6.33 -7.07 -10.86
CA ASN A 153 -7.52 -7.12 -10.02
C ASN A 153 -7.99 -8.55 -9.71
N LYS A 154 -7.69 -9.53 -10.58
CA LYS A 154 -7.94 -10.96 -10.30
C LYS A 154 -7.09 -11.45 -9.13
N HIS A 155 -5.83 -11.02 -9.06
CA HIS A 155 -4.92 -11.36 -7.96
C HIS A 155 -5.39 -10.77 -6.64
N ILE A 156 -5.79 -9.50 -6.65
CA ILE A 156 -6.30 -8.78 -5.48
C ILE A 156 -7.56 -9.44 -4.90
N LYS A 157 -8.54 -9.75 -5.76
CA LYS A 157 -9.76 -10.46 -5.32
C LYS A 157 -9.43 -11.80 -4.67
N LYS A 158 -8.50 -12.55 -5.24
CA LYS A 158 -8.08 -13.84 -4.73
C LYS A 158 -7.36 -13.72 -3.39
N LEU A 159 -6.41 -12.79 -3.25
CA LEU A 159 -5.73 -12.51 -1.99
C LEU A 159 -6.72 -12.12 -0.90
N THR A 160 -7.63 -11.20 -1.16
CA THR A 160 -8.67 -10.81 -0.20
C THR A 160 -9.51 -12.01 0.25
N SER A 161 -9.86 -12.92 -0.67
CA SER A 161 -10.58 -14.15 -0.32
C SER A 161 -9.76 -15.09 0.56
N ILE A 162 -8.46 -15.22 0.31
CA ILE A 162 -7.57 -16.10 1.08
C ILE A 162 -7.40 -15.60 2.52
N TYR A 163 -7.20 -14.30 2.70
CA TYR A 163 -6.87 -13.69 4.01
C TYR A 163 -8.09 -13.06 4.72
N LYS A 164 -9.29 -13.31 4.24
CA LYS A 164 -10.54 -12.78 4.81
C LYS A 164 -10.69 -13.08 6.32
N ASN A 165 -10.32 -14.29 6.73
CA ASN A 165 -10.45 -14.71 8.14
C ASN A 165 -9.41 -14.04 9.07
N GLU A 166 -8.37 -13.45 8.52
CA GLU A 166 -7.38 -12.66 9.25
C GLU A 166 -7.73 -11.18 9.31
N ASP A 167 -8.91 -10.80 8.77
CA ASP A 167 -9.36 -9.41 8.61
C ASP A 167 -8.35 -8.55 7.83
N ILE A 168 -7.74 -9.17 6.79
CA ILE A 168 -6.83 -8.51 5.86
C ILE A 168 -7.53 -8.37 4.51
N SER A 169 -7.63 -7.15 4.03
CA SER A 169 -8.18 -6.80 2.74
C SER A 169 -7.10 -6.22 1.82
N PHE A 170 -7.22 -6.50 0.53
CA PHE A 170 -6.30 -5.97 -0.48
C PHE A 170 -7.02 -5.00 -1.40
N SER A 171 -6.36 -3.91 -1.77
CA SER A 171 -6.90 -2.96 -2.74
C SER A 171 -5.84 -2.60 -3.77
N LEU A 172 -6.21 -2.71 -5.04
CA LEU A 172 -5.38 -2.24 -6.13
C LEU A 172 -5.49 -0.72 -6.27
N GLN A 173 -4.56 -0.13 -7.01
CA GLN A 173 -4.66 1.26 -7.47
C GLN A 173 -5.95 1.48 -8.28
N PRO A 174 -6.44 2.74 -8.41
CA PRO A 174 -7.66 3.04 -9.14
C PRO A 174 -7.63 2.53 -10.57
N GLU A 175 -8.76 2.06 -11.08
CA GLU A 175 -8.84 1.43 -12.41
C GLU A 175 -8.42 2.40 -13.52
N GLU A 176 -8.75 3.68 -13.41
CA GLU A 176 -8.36 4.72 -14.35
C GLU A 176 -6.84 4.99 -14.38
N THR A 177 -6.09 4.44 -13.44
CA THR A 177 -4.62 4.49 -13.41
C THR A 177 -3.98 3.25 -14.02
N ILE A 178 -4.80 2.27 -14.44
CA ILE A 178 -4.32 0.97 -14.93
C ILE A 178 -4.45 0.91 -16.45
N GLU A 179 -3.37 0.49 -17.10
CA GLU A 179 -3.31 0.21 -18.52
C GLU A 179 -3.12 -1.30 -18.75
N LYS A 180 -3.77 -1.85 -19.80
CA LYS A 180 -3.73 -3.28 -20.16
C LYS A 180 -4.06 -4.24 -18.99
N GLY A 181 -4.77 -3.74 -17.95
CA GLY A 181 -5.20 -4.53 -16.79
C GLY A 181 -4.10 -4.93 -15.79
N CYS A 182 -2.83 -4.67 -16.10
CA CYS A 182 -1.70 -5.14 -15.27
C CYS A 182 -0.52 -4.15 -15.18
N PHE A 183 -0.67 -2.93 -15.69
CA PHE A 183 0.36 -1.89 -15.66
C PHE A 183 -0.21 -0.56 -15.16
N THR A 184 0.65 0.28 -14.60
CA THR A 184 0.30 1.68 -14.37
C THR A 184 0.37 2.46 -15.68
N ALA A 185 -0.63 3.27 -15.98
CA ALA A 185 -0.65 4.11 -17.16
C ALA A 185 0.50 5.11 -17.13
N ARG A 186 1.22 5.20 -18.24
CA ARG A 186 2.45 6.01 -18.39
C ARG A 186 2.24 7.50 -18.07
N SER A 187 1.03 8.01 -18.26
CA SER A 187 0.67 9.40 -17.93
C SER A 187 0.87 9.79 -16.47
N PHE A 188 0.86 8.80 -15.54
CA PHE A 188 1.05 9.03 -14.11
C PHE A 188 2.52 8.98 -13.67
N ASP A 189 3.45 8.55 -14.52
CA ASP A 189 4.87 8.56 -14.21
C ASP A 189 5.49 9.94 -14.44
N VAL A 190 5.70 10.67 -13.35
CA VAL A 190 6.37 11.98 -13.40
C VAL A 190 7.90 11.86 -13.43
N GLY A 191 8.44 10.69 -13.14
CA GLY A 191 9.88 10.41 -13.19
C GLY A 191 10.41 10.44 -14.60
N LEU A 192 9.68 9.86 -15.57
CA LEU A 192 10.03 9.89 -16.99
C LEU A 192 10.13 11.32 -17.52
N LYS A 193 9.26 12.22 -17.08
CA LYS A 193 9.30 13.65 -17.45
C LYS A 193 10.56 14.36 -16.94
N LYS A 194 11.23 13.80 -15.94
CA LYS A 194 12.46 14.34 -15.32
C LYS A 194 13.72 13.54 -15.69
N GLY A 195 13.62 12.57 -16.58
CA GLY A 195 14.76 11.73 -17.00
C GLY A 195 15.20 10.69 -15.99
N TYR A 196 14.38 10.37 -14.98
CA TYR A 196 14.66 9.27 -14.06
C TYR A 196 14.16 7.94 -14.66
N PHE A 197 15.06 6.97 -14.77
CA PHE A 197 14.75 5.61 -15.21
C PHE A 197 14.75 4.68 -13.99
N GLY A 198 13.71 3.88 -13.82
CA GLY A 198 13.60 2.92 -12.71
C GLY A 198 12.19 2.80 -12.17
N GLU A 199 12.05 2.73 -10.85
CA GLU A 199 10.72 2.66 -10.22
C GLU A 199 9.87 3.89 -10.53
N PRO A 200 8.57 3.72 -10.84
CA PRO A 200 7.70 4.84 -11.23
C PRO A 200 7.61 5.88 -10.11
N HIS A 201 7.93 7.12 -10.44
CA HIS A 201 7.72 8.27 -9.55
C HIS A 201 6.35 8.88 -9.84
N LEU A 202 5.37 8.54 -9.02
CA LEU A 202 3.99 8.93 -9.21
C LEU A 202 3.71 10.34 -8.68
N GLY A 203 2.88 11.09 -9.42
CA GLY A 203 2.56 12.48 -9.14
C GLY A 203 1.41 12.67 -8.13
N ILE A 204 1.08 13.96 -7.89
CA ILE A 204 -0.03 14.36 -7.00
C ILE A 204 -1.36 13.81 -7.51
N ASP A 205 -1.62 13.85 -8.82
CA ASP A 205 -2.86 13.36 -9.44
C ASP A 205 -3.09 11.87 -9.17
N TYR A 206 -2.03 11.07 -9.22
CA TYR A 206 -2.10 9.67 -8.82
C TYR A 206 -2.44 9.53 -7.32
N GLY A 207 -1.78 10.30 -6.46
CA GLY A 207 -2.02 10.30 -5.03
C GLY A 207 -3.45 10.69 -4.67
N GLU A 208 -4.03 11.68 -5.36
CA GLU A 208 -5.43 12.09 -5.22
C GLU A 208 -6.38 10.94 -5.55
N LYS A 209 -6.25 10.39 -6.77
CA LYS A 209 -7.10 9.27 -7.23
C LYS A 209 -7.00 8.07 -6.30
N TYR A 210 -5.78 7.76 -5.87
CA TYR A 210 -5.52 6.66 -4.95
C TYR A 210 -6.19 6.88 -3.59
N SER A 211 -6.09 8.10 -3.04
CA SER A 211 -6.70 8.44 -1.76
C SER A 211 -8.22 8.39 -1.83
N LYS A 212 -8.83 8.96 -2.88
CA LYS A 212 -10.28 8.90 -3.11
C LYS A 212 -10.78 7.45 -3.21
N HIS A 213 -10.08 6.61 -3.96
CA HIS A 213 -10.50 5.23 -4.22
C HIS A 213 -10.25 4.31 -3.02
N ALA A 214 -9.03 4.28 -2.51
CA ALA A 214 -8.62 3.31 -1.49
C ALA A 214 -8.89 3.81 -0.07
N ILE A 215 -8.38 5.00 0.28
CA ILE A 215 -8.46 5.46 1.66
C ILE A 215 -9.90 5.89 2.01
N PHE A 216 -10.48 6.80 1.24
CA PHE A 216 -11.82 7.31 1.53
C PHE A 216 -12.92 6.38 1.01
N GLY A 217 -12.76 5.84 -0.21
CA GLY A 217 -13.77 5.00 -0.84
C GLY A 217 -13.91 3.60 -0.24
N LYS A 218 -12.83 2.98 0.23
CA LYS A 218 -12.86 1.62 0.78
C LYS A 218 -12.61 1.57 2.28
N VAL A 219 -11.46 2.07 2.74
CA VAL A 219 -11.08 1.94 4.15
C VAL A 219 -12.03 2.73 5.06
N TYR A 220 -12.22 4.02 4.79
CA TYR A 220 -13.09 4.87 5.60
C TYR A 220 -14.56 4.41 5.62
N ASN A 221 -15.09 3.99 4.45
CA ASN A 221 -16.47 3.51 4.37
C ASN A 221 -16.69 2.13 5.01
N ALA A 222 -15.62 1.37 5.28
CA ALA A 222 -15.69 0.09 5.99
C ALA A 222 -15.64 0.25 7.53
N LEU A 223 -15.30 1.43 8.03
CA LEU A 223 -15.27 1.79 9.46
C LEU A 223 -16.61 2.35 9.93
#